data_fcd1cf3d83ee9d949e13c3452f255b5c
#
_entry.id   fcd1cf3d83ee9d949e13c3452f255b5c
#
_cell.length_a   1.000
_cell.length_b   1.000
_cell.length_c   1.000
_cell.angle_alpha   90.00
_cell.angle_beta   90.00
_cell.angle_gamma   90.00
#
_symmetry.space_group_name_H-M   'P 1'
#
loop_
_entity.id
_entity.type
_entity.pdbx_description
1 polymer ?
#
loop_
_entity_poly.entity_id
_entity_poly.type
_entity_poly.pdbx_seq_one_letter_code
_entity_poly.pdbx_strand_id
1 'polypeptide(L)'
;MAWVKEMDQMTRYTHERSGVYSYQITNNGDYGSAKGIDLTLDFRGKRYGSQIQYTYSISKANQEYAWASTEGQYVDAPSQESLTYYDRPHDLTFYLYTMLPFGINTGVTAFYQSGDPYTPIIFKGKNPAPDDRNRNTKRGPGYNNVNLSFAKYFEGMGHRFSLGLNVFNILDIRNEIAIWPMTGKANDPGAYYTDYVGLPGTDPSGEGKYANLSSAYYDRPWRYSTPREMNF
;
A
#
# COMPACT_ATOMS: atom_id res chain seq x y z
N MET A 1 -23.27 4.71 -4.38
CA MET A 1 -23.12 5.94 -5.19
C MET A 1 -22.10 5.65 -6.28
N ALA A 2 -22.34 6.14 -7.52
CA ALA A 2 -21.30 6.07 -8.57
C ALA A 2 -20.74 7.47 -8.79
N TRP A 3 -19.43 7.58 -9.07
CA TRP A 3 -18.76 8.86 -9.23
C TRP A 3 -17.64 8.78 -10.29
N VAL A 4 -17.37 9.93 -10.91
CA VAL A 4 -16.25 10.13 -11.83
C VAL A 4 -15.60 11.46 -11.47
N LYS A 5 -14.28 11.48 -11.44
CA LYS A 5 -13.47 12.67 -11.24
C LYS A 5 -12.42 12.75 -12.32
N GLU A 6 -12.43 13.83 -13.06
CA GLU A 6 -11.40 14.15 -14.04
C GLU A 6 -10.57 15.33 -13.52
N MET A 7 -9.29 15.27 -13.73
CA MET A 7 -8.32 16.25 -13.27
C MET A 7 -7.47 16.64 -14.47
N ASP A 8 -7.63 17.87 -14.94
CA ASP A 8 -6.87 18.44 -16.03
C ASP A 8 -5.96 19.54 -15.51
N GLN A 9 -4.92 19.85 -16.27
CA GLN A 9 -4.01 20.95 -16.01
C GLN A 9 -3.35 20.88 -14.62
N MET A 10 -3.05 19.68 -14.15
CA MET A 10 -2.30 19.52 -12.92
C MET A 10 -0.89 20.09 -13.07
N THR A 11 -0.35 20.58 -11.97
CA THR A 11 0.98 21.18 -11.93
C THR A 11 2.05 20.17 -12.29
N ARG A 12 2.86 20.53 -13.29
CA ARG A 12 4.00 19.78 -13.77
C ARG A 12 5.28 20.59 -13.60
N TYR A 13 6.36 19.91 -13.25
CA TYR A 13 7.68 20.50 -13.23
C TYR A 13 8.47 19.97 -14.42
N THR A 14 8.95 20.89 -15.25
CA THR A 14 9.85 20.59 -16.36
C THR A 14 11.23 21.14 -16.05
N HIS A 15 12.25 20.32 -16.23
CA HIS A 15 13.62 20.74 -16.06
C HIS A 15 14.17 21.21 -17.41
N GLU A 16 14.63 22.45 -17.45
CA GLU A 16 15.24 23.04 -18.62
C GLU A 16 16.73 23.27 -18.37
N ARG A 17 17.52 23.14 -19.41
CA ARG A 17 18.96 23.42 -19.35
C ARG A 17 19.35 24.45 -20.38
N SER A 18 20.00 25.53 -19.92
CA SER A 18 20.57 26.56 -20.77
C SER A 18 22.07 26.70 -20.45
N GLY A 19 22.90 26.13 -21.31
CA GLY A 19 24.34 26.05 -21.08
C GLY A 19 24.71 25.25 -19.84
N VAL A 20 25.37 25.89 -18.89
CA VAL A 20 25.79 25.29 -17.61
C VAL A 20 24.72 25.38 -16.51
N TYR A 21 23.66 26.13 -16.74
CA TYR A 21 22.59 26.34 -15.79
C TYR A 21 21.45 25.39 -16.05
N SER A 22 20.93 24.74 -14.99
CA SER A 22 19.66 24.02 -15.01
C SER A 22 18.65 24.75 -14.13
N TYR A 23 17.43 24.85 -14.60
CA TYR A 23 16.33 25.48 -13.87
C TYR A 23 15.05 24.68 -14.04
N GLN A 24 14.14 24.86 -13.13
CA GLN A 24 12.87 24.17 -13.11
C GLN A 24 11.76 25.17 -13.48
N ILE A 25 10.96 24.77 -14.46
CA ILE A 25 9.77 25.52 -14.86
C ILE A 25 8.55 24.77 -14.33
N THR A 26 7.64 25.50 -13.73
CA THR A 26 6.33 25.00 -13.35
C THR A 26 5.34 25.35 -14.44
N ASN A 27 4.68 24.37 -15.01
CA ASN A 27 3.61 24.54 -15.98
C ASN A 27 2.43 23.61 -15.66
N ASN A 28 1.33 23.78 -16.40
CA ASN A 28 0.18 22.92 -16.32
C ASN A 28 0.23 21.96 -17.52
N GLY A 29 0.18 20.65 -17.26
CA GLY A 29 0.31 19.69 -18.36
C GLY A 29 -0.02 18.27 -17.96
N ASP A 30 -0.17 18.01 -16.67
CA ASP A 30 -0.53 16.68 -16.19
C ASP A 30 -2.04 16.54 -16.05
N TYR A 31 -2.50 15.33 -16.22
CA TYR A 31 -3.91 14.96 -16.15
C TYR A 31 -4.09 13.60 -15.51
N GLY A 32 -5.28 13.38 -14.99
CA GLY A 32 -5.64 12.12 -14.37
C GLY A 32 -7.14 11.94 -14.29
N SER A 33 -7.54 10.71 -14.05
CA SER A 33 -8.94 10.35 -13.88
C SER A 33 -9.12 9.35 -12.74
N ALA A 34 -10.21 9.47 -12.02
CA ALA A 34 -10.61 8.46 -11.05
C ALA A 34 -12.13 8.23 -11.19
N LYS A 35 -12.53 6.97 -11.13
CA LYS A 35 -13.95 6.58 -11.19
C LYS A 35 -14.21 5.42 -10.28
N GLY A 36 -15.41 5.39 -9.70
CA GLY A 36 -15.74 4.34 -8.76
C GLY A 36 -17.22 4.25 -8.41
N ILE A 37 -17.50 3.24 -7.61
CA ILE A 37 -18.81 2.95 -7.03
C ILE A 37 -18.61 2.70 -5.54
N ASP A 38 -19.38 3.41 -4.72
CA ASP A 38 -19.44 3.21 -3.27
C ASP A 38 -20.77 2.57 -2.90
N LEU A 39 -20.70 1.52 -2.11
CA LEU A 39 -21.83 0.83 -1.52
C LEU A 39 -21.69 0.84 -0.01
N THR A 40 -22.72 1.32 0.67
CA THR A 40 -22.82 1.28 2.13
C THR A 40 -24.11 0.59 2.53
N LEU A 41 -24.00 -0.40 3.40
CA LEU A 41 -25.11 -1.12 3.98
C LEU A 41 -25.05 -0.98 5.50
N ASP A 42 -26.12 -0.48 6.08
CA ASP A 42 -26.27 -0.29 7.52
C ASP A 42 -27.37 -1.20 8.06
N PHE A 43 -27.06 -1.97 9.09
CA PHE A 43 -27.98 -2.81 9.81
C PHE A 43 -28.01 -2.40 11.28
N ARG A 44 -29.21 -2.16 11.82
CA ARG A 44 -29.38 -1.72 13.21
C ARG A 44 -30.44 -2.54 13.92
N GLY A 45 -30.06 -3.16 15.02
CA GLY A 45 -30.94 -3.85 15.95
C GLY A 45 -30.90 -3.24 17.34
N LYS A 46 -31.66 -3.79 18.27
CA LYS A 46 -31.72 -3.26 19.65
C LYS A 46 -30.41 -3.37 20.43
N ARG A 47 -29.58 -4.38 20.14
CA ARG A 47 -28.33 -4.68 20.84
C ARG A 47 -27.14 -4.85 19.93
N TYR A 48 -27.30 -4.67 18.64
CA TYR A 48 -26.24 -4.78 17.66
C TYR A 48 -26.42 -3.77 16.55
N GLY A 49 -25.34 -3.41 15.90
CA GLY A 49 -25.35 -2.69 14.65
C GLY A 49 -24.15 -3.11 13.82
N SER A 50 -24.34 -3.16 12.53
CA SER A 50 -23.26 -3.47 11.60
C SER A 50 -23.31 -2.54 10.40
N GLN A 51 -22.15 -2.27 9.85
CA GLN A 51 -22.00 -1.50 8.64
C GLN A 51 -21.02 -2.22 7.71
N ILE A 52 -21.38 -2.28 6.44
CA ILE A 52 -20.51 -2.76 5.37
C ILE A 52 -20.31 -1.59 4.43
N GLN A 53 -19.05 -1.23 4.20
CA GLN A 53 -18.65 -0.22 3.23
C GLN A 53 -17.78 -0.90 2.18
N TYR A 54 -18.13 -0.75 0.92
CA TYR A 54 -17.39 -1.28 -0.19
C TYR A 54 -17.21 -0.22 -1.25
N THR A 55 -15.98 0.01 -1.64
CA THR A 55 -15.60 0.89 -2.75
C THR A 55 -14.94 0.07 -3.84
N TYR A 56 -15.43 0.22 -5.05
CA TYR A 56 -14.71 -0.18 -6.25
C TYR A 56 -14.27 1.07 -6.98
N SER A 57 -12.97 1.23 -7.23
CA SER A 57 -12.46 2.42 -7.91
C SER A 57 -11.26 2.08 -8.82
N ILE A 58 -11.08 2.90 -9.86
CA ILE A 58 -9.92 2.86 -10.74
C ILE A 58 -9.39 4.29 -10.84
N SER A 59 -8.10 4.47 -10.56
CA SER A 59 -7.40 5.73 -10.64
C SER A 59 -6.24 5.65 -11.63
N LYS A 60 -6.18 6.60 -12.56
CA LYS A 60 -5.15 6.69 -13.58
C LYS A 60 -4.61 8.11 -13.69
N ALA A 61 -3.34 8.24 -14.04
CA ALA A 61 -2.72 9.51 -14.34
C ALA A 61 -1.57 9.31 -15.34
N ASN A 62 -1.21 10.38 -16.05
CA ASN A 62 -0.02 10.35 -16.90
C ASN A 62 1.25 10.46 -16.08
N GLN A 63 1.19 11.14 -14.92
CA GLN A 63 2.30 11.27 -13.98
C GLN A 63 1.80 11.22 -12.54
N GLU A 64 2.54 10.55 -11.66
CA GLU A 64 2.21 10.40 -10.23
C GLU A 64 2.95 11.40 -9.35
N TYR A 65 4.11 11.85 -9.81
CA TYR A 65 4.98 12.77 -9.10
C TYR A 65 5.25 14.00 -9.95
N ALA A 66 5.27 15.13 -9.31
CA ALA A 66 5.61 16.40 -9.93
C ALA A 66 7.05 16.45 -10.48
N TRP A 67 7.88 15.47 -10.12
CA TRP A 67 9.25 15.35 -10.61
C TRP A 67 9.71 13.89 -10.57
N ALA A 68 10.35 13.45 -11.61
CA ALA A 68 11.10 12.21 -11.63
C ALA A 68 12.49 12.54 -12.20
N SER A 69 13.44 12.83 -11.34
CA SER A 69 14.83 12.81 -11.75
C SER A 69 15.56 11.79 -10.92
N THR A 70 16.02 10.74 -11.56
CA THR A 70 17.05 9.88 -11.02
C THR A 70 18.36 10.37 -11.61
N GLU A 71 19.23 10.96 -10.78
CA GLU A 71 20.62 11.31 -11.11
C GLU A 71 20.81 12.21 -12.36
N GLY A 72 20.06 13.30 -12.46
CA GLY A 72 20.29 14.31 -13.49
C GLY A 72 19.81 13.95 -14.90
N GLN A 73 19.08 12.87 -15.06
CA GLN A 73 18.34 12.58 -16.28
C GLN A 73 16.96 13.23 -16.21
N TYR A 74 16.74 14.17 -17.09
CA TYR A 74 15.44 14.81 -17.27
C TYR A 74 14.58 13.92 -18.15
N VAL A 75 13.56 13.33 -17.57
CA VAL A 75 12.61 12.49 -18.30
C VAL A 75 11.31 13.27 -18.45
N ASP A 76 10.88 13.46 -19.70
CA ASP A 76 9.56 14.00 -19.96
C ASP A 76 8.48 13.09 -19.38
N ALA A 77 7.42 13.70 -18.86
CA ALA A 77 6.29 12.92 -18.35
C ALA A 77 5.70 12.05 -19.46
N PRO A 78 5.29 10.80 -19.13
CA PRO A 78 4.63 9.94 -20.10
C PRO A 78 3.40 10.62 -20.70
N SER A 79 3.17 10.43 -21.97
CA SER A 79 1.96 10.89 -22.66
C SER A 79 0.77 9.95 -22.48
N GLN A 80 0.99 8.78 -21.90
CA GLN A 80 -0.06 7.77 -21.67
C GLN A 80 -0.39 7.66 -20.20
N GLU A 81 -1.68 7.52 -19.90
CA GLU A 81 -2.15 7.22 -18.55
C GLU A 81 -1.76 5.81 -18.13
N SER A 82 -1.27 5.69 -16.90
CA SER A 82 -1.08 4.44 -16.19
C SER A 82 -1.90 4.44 -14.91
N LEU A 83 -2.07 3.27 -14.29
CA LEU A 83 -2.63 3.21 -12.94
C LEU A 83 -1.74 4.03 -11.99
N THR A 84 -2.36 4.81 -11.11
CA THR A 84 -1.62 5.49 -10.05
C THR A 84 -1.08 4.46 -9.04
N TYR A 85 0.04 4.75 -8.38
CA TYR A 85 0.65 3.82 -7.41
C TYR A 85 -0.24 3.55 -6.19
N TYR A 86 -1.25 4.36 -5.94
CA TYR A 86 -2.24 4.21 -4.87
C TYR A 86 -3.59 3.67 -5.37
N ASP A 87 -3.67 3.20 -6.62
CA ASP A 87 -4.90 2.60 -7.15
C ASP A 87 -5.20 1.29 -6.45
N ARG A 88 -6.31 1.26 -5.70
CA ARG A 88 -6.81 0.08 -4.99
C ARG A 88 -8.23 -0.19 -5.43
N PRO A 89 -8.44 -1.10 -6.41
CA PRO A 89 -9.76 -1.30 -6.98
C PRO A 89 -10.80 -1.79 -5.99
N HIS A 90 -10.40 -2.51 -4.96
CA HIS A 90 -11.34 -3.00 -3.97
C HIS A 90 -10.90 -2.54 -2.59
N ASP A 91 -11.79 -1.85 -1.90
CA ASP A 91 -11.69 -1.48 -0.49
C ASP A 91 -12.99 -1.91 0.19
N LEU A 92 -12.88 -2.80 1.18
CA LEU A 92 -13.99 -3.33 1.95
C LEU A 92 -13.72 -3.12 3.43
N THR A 93 -14.64 -2.44 4.09
CA THR A 93 -14.65 -2.32 5.55
C THR A 93 -15.95 -2.90 6.10
N PHE A 94 -15.82 -3.77 7.07
CA PHE A 94 -16.90 -4.30 7.85
C PHE A 94 -16.74 -3.87 9.31
N TYR A 95 -17.79 -3.35 9.86
CA TYR A 95 -17.88 -2.97 11.26
C TYR A 95 -19.10 -3.61 11.90
N LEU A 96 -18.91 -4.21 13.07
CA LEU A 96 -19.97 -4.77 13.91
C LEU A 96 -19.75 -4.30 15.34
N TYR A 97 -20.79 -3.79 15.96
CA TYR A 97 -20.84 -3.63 17.41
C TYR A 97 -21.99 -4.42 17.99
N THR A 98 -21.81 -4.97 19.17
CA THR A 98 -22.86 -5.70 19.88
C THR A 98 -22.69 -5.56 21.39
N MET A 99 -23.82 -5.59 22.08
CA MET A 99 -23.85 -5.69 23.54
C MET A 99 -24.11 -7.13 23.94
N LEU A 100 -23.09 -7.77 24.48
CA LEU A 100 -23.18 -9.11 25.02
C LEU A 100 -23.88 -9.13 26.40
N PRO A 101 -24.27 -10.30 26.91
CA PRO A 101 -24.72 -10.46 28.28
C PRO A 101 -23.73 -9.84 29.28
N PHE A 102 -24.22 -9.46 30.45
CA PHE A 102 -23.45 -8.81 31.52
C PHE A 102 -22.91 -7.41 31.19
N GLY A 103 -23.48 -6.74 30.17
CA GLY A 103 -23.12 -5.35 29.81
C GLY A 103 -21.75 -5.19 29.19
N ILE A 104 -21.25 -6.23 28.50
CA ILE A 104 -19.99 -6.15 27.76
C ILE A 104 -20.29 -5.63 26.35
N ASN A 105 -19.70 -4.50 26.01
CA ASN A 105 -19.74 -3.96 24.66
C ASN A 105 -18.59 -4.58 23.84
N THR A 106 -18.92 -5.06 22.64
CA THR A 106 -17.95 -5.72 21.77
C THR A 106 -18.01 -5.08 20.40
N GLY A 107 -16.84 -4.77 19.84
CA GLY A 107 -16.69 -4.27 18.48
C GLY A 107 -15.79 -5.19 17.66
N VAL A 108 -16.17 -5.44 16.43
CA VAL A 108 -15.34 -6.13 15.42
C VAL A 108 -15.18 -5.19 14.25
N THR A 109 -13.95 -4.99 13.80
CA THR A 109 -13.64 -4.28 12.57
C THR A 109 -12.81 -5.17 11.67
N ALA A 110 -13.28 -5.42 10.47
CA ALA A 110 -12.52 -6.15 9.47
C ALA A 110 -12.39 -5.30 8.21
N PHE A 111 -11.22 -5.31 7.59
CA PHE A 111 -11.01 -4.61 6.35
C PHE A 111 -10.12 -5.40 5.39
N TYR A 112 -10.40 -5.20 4.12
CA TYR A 112 -9.67 -5.71 3.00
C TYR A 112 -9.40 -4.61 2.00
N GLN A 113 -8.16 -4.51 1.53
CA GLN A 113 -7.77 -3.62 0.44
C GLN A 113 -7.00 -4.40 -0.62
N SER A 114 -7.25 -4.10 -1.88
CA SER A 114 -6.42 -4.61 -2.98
C SER A 114 -4.99 -4.12 -2.83
N GLY A 115 -4.04 -4.93 -3.27
CA GLY A 115 -2.64 -4.55 -3.30
C GLY A 115 -2.37 -3.35 -4.21
N ASP A 116 -1.33 -2.60 -3.87
CA ASP A 116 -0.88 -1.46 -4.65
C ASP A 116 -0.30 -1.89 -5.99
N PRO A 117 -0.52 -1.13 -7.07
CA PRO A 117 0.12 -1.39 -8.33
C PRO A 117 1.62 -1.13 -8.25
N TYR A 118 2.37 -1.86 -9.04
CA TYR A 118 3.80 -1.63 -9.20
C TYR A 118 4.26 -1.88 -10.62
N THR A 119 5.35 -1.24 -10.98
CA THR A 119 6.04 -1.47 -12.25
C THR A 119 7.00 -2.64 -12.10
N PRO A 120 6.84 -3.73 -12.87
CA PRO A 120 7.76 -4.85 -12.78
C PRO A 120 9.16 -4.45 -13.22
N ILE A 121 10.17 -5.08 -12.60
CA ILE A 121 11.56 -4.96 -13.05
C ILE A 121 11.85 -6.05 -14.07
N ILE A 122 12.45 -5.65 -15.18
CA ILE A 122 12.92 -6.53 -16.24
C ILE A 122 14.43 -6.36 -16.46
N PHE A 123 15.06 -7.34 -17.09
CA PHE A 123 16.45 -7.20 -17.49
C PHE A 123 16.55 -6.51 -18.86
N LYS A 124 17.27 -5.38 -18.90
CA LYS A 124 17.75 -4.75 -20.15
C LYS A 124 19.23 -5.14 -20.33
N GLY A 125 19.46 -6.29 -20.97
CA GLY A 125 20.79 -6.93 -21.00
C GLY A 125 21.11 -7.55 -19.62
N LYS A 126 22.19 -7.09 -18.98
CA LYS A 126 22.60 -7.52 -17.64
C LYS A 126 22.08 -6.62 -16.50
N ASN A 127 21.48 -5.51 -16.83
CA ASN A 127 21.04 -4.53 -15.84
C ASN A 127 19.53 -4.62 -15.58
N PRO A 128 19.10 -4.67 -14.31
CA PRO A 128 17.70 -4.57 -13.97
C PRO A 128 17.21 -3.14 -14.20
N ALA A 129 16.05 -3.00 -14.80
CA ALA A 129 15.43 -1.72 -15.01
C ALA A 129 13.90 -1.84 -14.91
N PRO A 130 13.19 -0.79 -14.49
CA PRO A 130 11.73 -0.76 -14.56
C PRO A 130 11.25 -1.00 -15.99
N ASP A 131 10.17 -1.75 -16.14
CA ASP A 131 9.50 -1.93 -17.41
C ASP A 131 8.55 -0.75 -17.66
N ASP A 132 9.08 0.31 -18.24
CA ASP A 132 8.36 1.56 -18.49
C ASP A 132 7.13 1.38 -19.42
N ARG A 133 7.11 0.30 -20.24
CA ARG A 133 5.97 -0.03 -21.11
C ARG A 133 4.80 -0.63 -20.34
N ASN A 134 5.11 -1.29 -19.23
CA ASN A 134 4.15 -1.94 -18.34
C ASN A 134 4.13 -1.24 -16.97
N ARG A 135 4.13 0.09 -16.97
CA ARG A 135 4.10 0.89 -15.76
C ARG A 135 2.84 0.59 -14.95
N ASN A 136 3.02 0.25 -13.67
CA ASN A 136 1.95 -0.04 -12.70
C ASN A 136 0.95 -1.10 -13.16
N THR A 137 1.36 -2.04 -14.01
CA THR A 137 0.46 -3.10 -14.53
C THR A 137 0.34 -4.31 -13.62
N LYS A 138 1.29 -4.49 -12.72
CA LYS A 138 1.27 -5.57 -11.74
C LYS A 138 0.72 -5.07 -10.41
N ARG A 139 0.17 -5.99 -9.61
CA ARG A 139 -0.31 -5.69 -8.26
C ARG A 139 0.41 -6.55 -7.24
N GLY A 140 0.71 -5.91 -6.12
CA GLY A 140 1.15 -6.59 -4.92
C GLY A 140 0.01 -7.34 -4.23
N PRO A 141 0.32 -8.07 -3.16
CA PRO A 141 -0.67 -8.73 -2.32
C PRO A 141 -1.66 -7.74 -1.72
N GLY A 142 -2.89 -8.20 -1.50
CA GLY A 142 -3.90 -7.42 -0.78
C GLY A 142 -3.59 -7.35 0.71
N TYR A 143 -4.16 -6.35 1.36
CA TYR A 143 -4.05 -6.14 2.80
C TYR A 143 -5.35 -6.55 3.49
N ASN A 144 -5.24 -7.40 4.53
CA ASN A 144 -6.37 -7.85 5.35
C ASN A 144 -6.09 -7.61 6.82
N ASN A 145 -7.08 -7.20 7.57
CA ASN A 145 -6.95 -7.11 9.02
C ASN A 145 -8.30 -7.30 9.72
N VAL A 146 -8.26 -7.90 10.90
CA VAL A 146 -9.43 -8.04 11.77
C VAL A 146 -9.03 -7.62 13.18
N ASN A 147 -9.76 -6.63 13.71
CA ASN A 147 -9.57 -6.11 15.05
C ASN A 147 -10.78 -6.42 15.90
N LEU A 148 -10.55 -6.62 17.18
CA LEU A 148 -11.57 -6.93 18.17
C LEU A 148 -11.43 -6.00 19.36
N SER A 149 -12.54 -5.46 19.85
CA SER A 149 -12.58 -4.62 21.03
C SER A 149 -13.62 -5.10 22.01
N PHE A 150 -13.32 -5.00 23.28
CA PHE A 150 -14.22 -5.27 24.39
C PHE A 150 -14.18 -4.11 25.37
N ALA A 151 -15.31 -3.72 25.90
CA ALA A 151 -15.37 -2.73 26.96
C ALA A 151 -16.50 -3.08 27.94
N LYS A 152 -16.21 -2.99 29.22
CA LYS A 152 -17.19 -3.16 30.30
C LYS A 152 -17.11 -2.00 31.27
N TYR A 153 -18.28 -1.49 31.64
CA TYR A 153 -18.41 -0.40 32.61
C TYR A 153 -18.91 -0.98 33.94
N PHE A 154 -18.38 -0.47 35.01
CA PHE A 154 -18.75 -0.82 36.39
C PHE A 154 -19.06 0.44 37.16
N GLU A 155 -20.04 0.38 38.03
CA GLU A 155 -20.35 1.45 38.97
C GLU A 155 -20.16 0.90 40.39
N GLY A 156 -19.43 1.60 41.21
CA GLY A 156 -19.17 1.23 42.62
C GLY A 156 -18.58 2.40 43.39
N MET A 157 -18.95 2.50 44.67
CA MET A 157 -18.43 3.53 45.59
C MET A 157 -18.62 4.98 45.07
N GLY A 158 -19.68 5.25 44.31
CA GLY A 158 -19.93 6.57 43.72
C GLY A 158 -19.03 6.91 42.52
N HIS A 159 -18.25 5.96 42.02
CA HIS A 159 -17.38 6.13 40.86
C HIS A 159 -17.78 5.19 39.71
N ARG A 160 -17.48 5.61 38.50
CA ARG A 160 -17.63 4.78 37.28
C ARG A 160 -16.25 4.36 36.79
N PHE A 161 -16.07 3.06 36.62
CA PHE A 161 -14.85 2.41 36.11
C PHE A 161 -15.14 1.81 34.74
N SER A 162 -14.13 1.81 33.87
CA SER A 162 -14.19 1.10 32.60
C SER A 162 -12.97 0.16 32.48
N LEU A 163 -13.23 -1.04 31.99
CA LEU A 163 -12.19 -1.98 31.59
C LEU A 163 -12.33 -2.19 30.09
N GLY A 164 -11.25 -1.96 29.33
CA GLY A 164 -11.20 -2.14 27.88
C GLY A 164 -10.09 -3.11 27.48
N LEU A 165 -10.33 -3.87 26.44
CA LEU A 165 -9.34 -4.71 25.77
C LEU A 165 -9.48 -4.52 24.27
N ASN A 166 -8.38 -4.14 23.61
CA ASN A 166 -8.31 -4.05 22.16
C ASN A 166 -7.29 -5.08 21.66
N VAL A 167 -7.71 -5.89 20.71
CA VAL A 167 -6.87 -6.88 20.03
C VAL A 167 -6.79 -6.48 18.57
N PHE A 168 -5.62 -6.03 18.12
CA PHE A 168 -5.35 -5.71 16.73
C PHE A 168 -4.81 -6.95 16.02
N ASN A 169 -5.21 -7.10 14.76
CA ASN A 169 -4.79 -8.22 13.92
C ASN A 169 -5.00 -9.58 14.62
N ILE A 170 -6.24 -9.83 15.10
CA ILE A 170 -6.55 -11.04 15.89
C ILE A 170 -6.23 -12.35 15.16
N LEU A 171 -6.28 -12.35 13.84
CA LEU A 171 -5.96 -13.50 13.01
C LEU A 171 -4.46 -13.67 12.77
N ASP A 172 -3.63 -12.73 13.25
CA ASP A 172 -2.17 -12.70 13.08
C ASP A 172 -1.73 -12.79 11.62
N ILE A 173 -2.43 -12.08 10.74
CA ILE A 173 -2.15 -12.07 9.30
C ILE A 173 -0.88 -11.27 9.03
N ARG A 174 0.09 -11.87 8.37
CA ARG A 174 1.30 -11.20 7.88
C ARG A 174 1.03 -10.60 6.50
N ASN A 175 0.52 -9.37 6.46
CA ASN A 175 0.35 -8.67 5.20
C ASN A 175 1.69 -8.18 4.67
N GLU A 176 1.96 -8.42 3.39
CA GLU A 176 3.16 -7.95 2.71
C GLU A 176 2.98 -6.47 2.34
N ILE A 177 3.72 -5.57 3.00
CA ILE A 177 3.62 -4.12 2.80
C ILE A 177 4.77 -3.53 1.98
N ALA A 178 5.89 -4.24 1.89
CA ALA A 178 7.03 -3.86 1.07
C ALA A 178 7.47 -5.05 0.22
N ILE A 179 7.13 -5.02 -1.05
CA ILE A 179 7.41 -6.09 -2.01
C ILE A 179 8.67 -5.82 -2.81
N TRP A 180 9.21 -6.87 -3.41
CA TRP A 180 10.25 -6.79 -4.43
C TRP A 180 9.61 -6.62 -5.81
N PRO A 181 9.93 -5.55 -6.57
CA PRO A 181 9.26 -5.30 -7.85
C PRO A 181 9.52 -6.34 -8.93
N MET A 182 10.52 -7.20 -8.75
CA MET A 182 10.82 -8.29 -9.68
C MET A 182 9.80 -9.44 -9.55
N THR A 183 9.42 -9.78 -8.33
CA THR A 183 8.54 -10.93 -8.04
C THR A 183 7.15 -10.55 -7.56
N GLY A 184 6.99 -9.34 -7.00
CA GLY A 184 5.77 -8.90 -6.35
C GLY A 184 5.56 -9.50 -4.95
N LYS A 185 6.61 -10.06 -4.32
CA LYS A 185 6.57 -10.69 -3.00
C LYS A 185 7.52 -10.02 -2.03
N ALA A 186 7.22 -10.10 -0.74
CA ALA A 186 8.07 -9.54 0.30
C ALA A 186 9.33 -10.37 0.58
N ASN A 187 9.23 -11.69 0.45
CA ASN A 187 10.27 -12.67 0.81
C ASN A 187 11.10 -13.19 -0.37
N ASP A 188 10.81 -12.77 -1.59
CA ASP A 188 11.46 -13.29 -2.80
C ASP A 188 11.95 -12.12 -3.66
N PRO A 189 13.24 -11.79 -3.65
CA PRO A 189 13.80 -10.71 -4.45
C PRO A 189 13.95 -11.06 -5.94
N GLY A 190 13.76 -12.35 -6.31
CA GLY A 190 13.94 -12.84 -7.67
C GLY A 190 15.37 -13.19 -8.03
N ALA A 191 15.51 -13.82 -9.21
CA ALA A 191 16.76 -14.39 -9.69
C ALA A 191 17.93 -13.38 -9.76
N TYR A 192 17.64 -12.09 -10.02
CA TYR A 192 18.69 -11.09 -10.05
C TYR A 192 19.45 -11.00 -8.72
N TYR A 193 18.72 -10.96 -7.61
CA TYR A 193 19.37 -10.85 -6.30
C TYR A 193 19.92 -12.17 -5.80
N THR A 194 19.32 -13.28 -6.17
CA THR A 194 19.79 -14.61 -5.75
C THR A 194 20.95 -15.12 -6.62
N ASP A 195 20.83 -14.93 -7.93
CA ASP A 195 21.76 -15.56 -8.89
C ASP A 195 22.84 -14.60 -9.38
N TYR A 196 22.54 -13.30 -9.46
CA TYR A 196 23.46 -12.31 -10.02
C TYR A 196 24.18 -11.49 -8.94
N VAL A 197 23.46 -10.94 -7.97
CA VAL A 197 24.06 -10.17 -6.87
C VAL A 197 24.79 -11.07 -5.88
N GLY A 198 24.36 -12.33 -5.77
CA GLY A 198 25.01 -13.35 -4.94
C GLY A 198 26.31 -13.93 -5.53
N LEU A 199 26.67 -13.60 -6.79
CA LEU A 199 27.89 -14.11 -7.39
C LEU A 199 29.14 -13.36 -6.90
N PRO A 200 30.25 -14.06 -6.66
CA PRO A 200 31.53 -13.43 -6.34
C PRO A 200 31.91 -12.38 -7.40
N GLY A 201 32.24 -11.17 -6.98
CA GLY A 201 32.60 -10.06 -7.86
C GLY A 201 31.44 -9.19 -8.36
N THR A 202 30.20 -9.50 -8.03
CA THR A 202 29.02 -8.66 -8.34
C THR A 202 28.53 -7.85 -7.15
N ASP A 203 29.18 -8.02 -6.01
CA ASP A 203 28.90 -7.28 -4.79
C ASP A 203 29.31 -5.81 -4.96
N PRO A 204 28.36 -4.85 -4.92
CA PRO A 204 28.67 -3.42 -5.02
C PRO A 204 29.57 -2.92 -3.89
N SER A 205 29.60 -3.61 -2.75
CA SER A 205 30.47 -3.26 -1.61
C SER A 205 31.89 -3.81 -1.74
N GLY A 206 32.13 -4.73 -2.69
CA GLY A 206 33.42 -5.38 -2.88
C GLY A 206 33.83 -6.34 -1.74
N GLU A 207 32.98 -6.61 -0.80
CA GLU A 207 33.27 -7.38 0.41
C GLU A 207 32.84 -8.85 0.33
N GLY A 208 32.29 -9.30 -0.79
CA GLY A 208 31.81 -10.69 -0.98
C GLY A 208 30.67 -11.09 -0.04
N LYS A 209 30.03 -10.12 0.59
CA LYS A 209 29.02 -10.33 1.65
C LYS A 209 27.73 -10.97 1.16
N TYR A 210 27.46 -10.90 -0.14
CA TYR A 210 26.16 -11.32 -0.69
C TYR A 210 26.17 -12.74 -1.25
N ALA A 211 27.33 -13.37 -1.40
CA ALA A 211 27.48 -14.67 -2.03
C ALA A 211 26.80 -15.84 -1.30
N ASN A 212 26.41 -15.65 -0.03
CA ASN A 212 25.80 -16.69 0.81
C ASN A 212 24.66 -16.18 1.68
N LEU A 213 23.90 -15.17 1.20
CA LEU A 213 22.78 -14.66 1.98
C LEU A 213 21.64 -15.67 2.00
N SER A 214 21.28 -16.09 3.21
CA SER A 214 20.09 -16.91 3.42
C SER A 214 18.82 -16.14 3.04
N SER A 215 17.73 -16.86 2.76
CA SER A 215 16.41 -16.27 2.52
C SER A 215 15.99 -15.26 3.62
N ALA A 216 16.48 -15.46 4.86
CA ALA A 216 16.27 -14.54 5.97
C ALA A 216 16.85 -13.13 5.74
N TYR A 217 17.80 -12.95 4.85
CA TYR A 217 18.29 -11.61 4.49
C TYR A 217 17.26 -10.82 3.69
N TYR A 218 16.50 -11.48 2.84
CA TYR A 218 15.49 -10.87 1.98
C TYR A 218 14.13 -10.79 2.65
N ASP A 219 13.83 -11.74 3.56
CA ASP A 219 12.60 -11.82 4.34
C ASP A 219 12.75 -11.03 5.65
N ARG A 220 12.53 -9.72 5.58
CA ARG A 220 12.71 -8.81 6.72
C ARG A 220 11.38 -8.52 7.41
N PRO A 221 11.34 -8.45 8.75
CA PRO A 221 10.11 -8.16 9.52
C PRO A 221 9.41 -6.87 9.09
N TRP A 222 10.15 -5.82 8.74
CA TRP A 222 9.61 -4.53 8.32
C TRP A 222 8.89 -4.56 6.95
N ARG A 223 9.01 -5.68 6.21
CA ARG A 223 8.28 -5.88 4.95
C ARG A 223 6.85 -6.34 5.15
N TYR A 224 6.47 -6.60 6.40
CA TYR A 224 5.15 -7.09 6.77
C TYR A 224 4.47 -6.13 7.73
N SER A 225 3.16 -6.24 7.80
CA SER A 225 2.37 -5.55 8.82
C SER A 225 2.76 -6.01 10.23
N THR A 226 2.40 -5.17 11.21
CA THR A 226 2.57 -5.54 12.62
C THR A 226 1.84 -6.85 12.96
N PRO A 227 2.43 -7.71 13.81
CA PRO A 227 1.78 -8.90 14.30
C PRO A 227 0.59 -8.53 15.20
N ARG A 228 -0.05 -9.56 15.75
CA ARG A 228 -1.13 -9.35 16.73
C ARG A 228 -0.63 -8.57 17.95
N GLU A 229 -1.40 -7.56 18.32
CA GLU A 229 -1.13 -6.68 19.45
C GLU A 229 -2.35 -6.63 20.37
N MET A 230 -2.13 -6.62 21.69
CA MET A 230 -3.17 -6.50 22.70
C MET A 230 -2.89 -5.31 23.61
N ASN A 231 -3.90 -4.44 23.76
CA ASN A 231 -3.83 -3.25 24.61
C ASN A 231 -4.99 -3.31 25.64
N PHE A 232 -4.67 -3.07 26.91
CA PHE A 232 -5.60 -3.10 28.02
C PHE A 232 -5.90 -1.71 28.53
#